data_cafc93249eaf0cf7ab890e93110de838
#
_entry.id   cafc93249eaf0cf7ab890e93110de838
#
_cell.length_a   1.000
_cell.length_b   1.000
_cell.length_c   1.000
_cell.angle_alpha   90.00
_cell.angle_beta   90.00
_cell.angle_gamma   90.00
#
_symmetry.space_group_name_H-M   'P 1'
#
loop_
_entity.id
_entity.type
_entity.pdbx_description
1 polymer ?
#
loop_
_entity_poly.entity_id
_entity_poly.type
_entity_poly.pdbx_seq_one_letter_code
_entity_poly.pdbx_strand_id
1 'polypeptide(L)'
;MDKTKIIVVEDNIVYCEFVCNLLVREGFRTVQAFHLSTAKKYLQQAADGDIVVSDLRLPDGNGIDLLRWMRKEGRMQPFVIMTDYAEVHTAVESMKLGSLDYIPK
;
A
#
# COMPACT_ATOMS: atom_id res chain seq x y z
N MET A 1 -7.78 -18.13 14.31
CA MET A 1 -6.83 -17.76 13.24
C MET A 1 -6.62 -16.25 13.22
N ASP A 2 -5.39 -15.87 13.04
CA ASP A 2 -5.08 -14.44 12.94
C ASP A 2 -5.58 -13.88 11.62
N LYS A 3 -6.15 -12.69 11.69
CA LYS A 3 -6.61 -12.00 10.48
C LYS A 3 -5.40 -11.43 9.74
N THR A 4 -5.45 -11.44 8.42
CA THR A 4 -4.43 -10.80 7.60
C THR A 4 -4.43 -9.30 7.86
N LYS A 5 -3.24 -8.73 8.04
CA LYS A 5 -3.08 -7.30 8.26
C LYS A 5 -2.81 -6.60 6.93
N ILE A 6 -3.48 -5.48 6.72
CA ILE A 6 -3.28 -4.63 5.54
C ILE A 6 -2.80 -3.26 6.01
N ILE A 7 -1.66 -2.84 5.48
CA ILE A 7 -1.12 -1.51 5.72
C ILE A 7 -1.69 -0.61 4.61
N VAL A 8 -2.53 0.34 5.02
CA VAL A 8 -3.17 1.28 4.07
C VAL A 8 -2.40 2.59 4.11
N VAL A 9 -1.77 2.93 2.99
CA VAL A 9 -0.92 4.12 2.87
C VAL A 9 -1.68 5.16 2.05
N GLU A 10 -2.24 6.14 2.73
CA GLU A 10 -3.11 7.14 2.13
C GLU A 10 -3.11 8.39 3.02
N ASP A 11 -2.76 9.55 2.47
CA ASP A 11 -2.67 10.79 3.23
C ASP A 11 -4.00 11.48 3.48
N ASN A 12 -5.02 11.21 2.68
CA ASN A 12 -6.36 11.70 2.93
C ASN A 12 -6.98 10.87 4.04
N ILE A 13 -7.09 11.46 5.22
CA ILE A 13 -7.54 10.76 6.43
C ILE A 13 -8.93 10.15 6.25
N VAL A 14 -9.85 10.91 5.65
CA VAL A 14 -11.23 10.44 5.44
C VAL A 14 -11.26 9.25 4.49
N TYR A 15 -10.55 9.33 3.39
CA TYR A 15 -10.49 8.24 2.41
C TYR A 15 -9.78 7.02 2.99
N CYS A 16 -8.70 7.22 3.73
CA CYS A 16 -7.98 6.13 4.40
C CYS A 16 -8.92 5.39 5.36
N GLU A 17 -9.67 6.13 6.17
CA GLU A 17 -10.64 5.54 7.10
C GLU A 17 -11.73 4.77 6.36
N PHE A 18 -12.21 5.32 5.25
CA PHE A 18 -13.21 4.66 4.41
C PHE A 18 -12.68 3.30 3.90
N VAL A 19 -11.48 3.29 3.34
CA VAL A 19 -10.86 2.06 2.84
C VAL A 19 -10.65 1.05 3.98
N CYS A 20 -10.13 1.52 5.11
CA CYS A 20 -9.89 0.65 6.26
C CYS A 20 -11.20 0.03 6.77
N ASN A 21 -12.28 0.80 6.82
CA ASN A 21 -13.58 0.29 7.26
C ASN A 21 -14.09 -0.80 6.33
N LEU A 22 -13.94 -0.62 5.02
CA LEU A 22 -14.31 -1.65 4.06
C LEU A 22 -13.52 -2.94 4.28
N LEU A 23 -12.21 -2.81 4.49
CA LEU A 23 -11.33 -3.97 4.68
C LEU A 23 -11.64 -4.67 6.00
N VAL A 24 -11.92 -3.94 7.06
CA VAL A 24 -12.30 -4.54 8.36
C VAL A 24 -13.60 -5.34 8.20
N ARG A 25 -14.55 -4.83 7.45
CA ARG A 25 -15.81 -5.55 7.19
C ARG A 25 -15.59 -6.83 6.43
N GLU A 26 -14.53 -6.91 5.62
CA GLU A 26 -14.17 -8.12 4.88
C GLU A 26 -13.29 -9.08 5.71
N GLY A 27 -13.03 -8.76 6.97
CA GLY A 27 -12.31 -9.65 7.87
C GLY A 27 -10.82 -9.38 8.02
N PHE A 28 -10.33 -8.25 7.52
CA PHE A 28 -8.91 -7.89 7.64
C PHE A 28 -8.66 -7.01 8.87
N ARG A 29 -7.43 -7.03 9.37
CA ARG A 29 -6.93 -5.99 10.27
C ARG A 29 -6.30 -4.91 9.42
N THR A 30 -6.37 -3.66 9.86
CA THR A 30 -5.79 -2.54 9.12
C THR A 30 -4.88 -1.71 10.00
N VAL A 31 -3.85 -1.14 9.37
CA VAL A 31 -2.96 -0.17 9.98
C VAL A 31 -2.89 1.00 9.03
N GLN A 32 -3.01 2.22 9.54
CA GLN A 32 -3.03 3.43 8.72
C GLN A 32 -1.66 4.09 8.69
N ALA A 33 -1.19 4.42 7.50
CA ALA A 33 0.01 5.20 7.29
C ALA A 33 -0.32 6.38 6.38
N PHE A 34 -0.07 7.59 6.86
CA PHE A 34 -0.39 8.81 6.10
C PHE A 34 0.81 9.35 5.31
N HIS A 35 1.97 8.71 5.47
CA HIS A 35 3.23 9.09 4.83
C HIS A 35 4.03 7.85 4.50
N LEU A 36 4.95 7.97 3.53
CA LEU A 36 5.86 6.87 3.19
C LEU A 36 6.74 6.48 4.37
N SER A 37 7.23 7.45 5.13
CA SER A 37 8.09 7.18 6.28
C SER A 37 7.40 6.30 7.32
N THR A 38 6.13 6.54 7.58
CA THR A 38 5.35 5.73 8.50
C THR A 38 5.14 4.32 7.96
N ALA A 39 4.85 4.21 6.67
CA ALA A 39 4.68 2.91 6.01
C ALA A 39 5.96 2.09 6.10
N LYS A 40 7.12 2.71 5.89
CA LYS A 40 8.41 2.02 6.01
C LYS A 40 8.65 1.48 7.42
N LYS A 41 8.27 2.24 8.44
CA LYS A 41 8.38 1.79 9.82
C LYS A 41 7.53 0.54 10.08
N TYR A 42 6.30 0.54 9.61
CA TYR A 42 5.43 -0.63 9.73
C TYR A 42 6.00 -1.82 8.97
N LEU A 43 6.54 -1.60 7.77
CA LEU A 43 7.09 -2.67 6.94
C LEU A 43 8.35 -3.29 7.54
N GLN A 44 9.13 -2.53 8.31
CA GLN A 44 10.29 -3.07 9.00
C GLN A 44 9.91 -4.11 10.06
N GLN A 45 8.66 -4.08 10.53
CA GLN A 45 8.13 -5.00 11.53
C GLN A 45 7.06 -5.93 10.95
N ALA A 46 6.84 -5.89 9.64
CA ALA A 46 5.75 -6.61 8.99
C ALA A 46 6.08 -8.10 8.83
N ALA A 47 5.04 -8.92 8.89
CA ALA A 47 5.13 -10.34 8.57
C ALA A 47 5.01 -10.54 7.05
N ASP A 48 5.47 -11.70 6.57
CA ASP A 48 5.46 -11.99 5.13
C ASP A 48 4.04 -12.00 4.53
N GLY A 49 3.05 -12.34 5.33
CA GLY A 49 1.66 -12.38 4.88
C GLY A 49 0.93 -11.04 4.94
N ASP A 50 1.58 -9.99 5.40
CA ASP A 50 0.97 -8.66 5.43
C ASP A 50 0.87 -8.09 4.01
N ILE A 51 -0.15 -7.26 3.78
CA ILE A 51 -0.43 -6.70 2.45
C ILE A 51 -0.32 -5.19 2.53
N VAL A 52 0.15 -4.56 1.47
CA VAL A 52 0.21 -3.10 1.37
C VAL A 52 -0.77 -2.63 0.31
N VAL A 53 -1.62 -1.67 0.67
CA VAL A 53 -2.47 -0.94 -0.26
C VAL A 53 -2.06 0.53 -0.17
N SER A 54 -1.50 1.07 -1.23
CA SER A 54 -0.91 2.41 -1.21
C SER A 54 -1.46 3.31 -2.30
N ASP A 55 -1.74 4.55 -1.93
CA ASP A 55 -1.95 5.59 -2.92
C ASP A 55 -0.65 5.80 -3.72
N LEU A 56 -0.79 6.30 -4.92
CA LEU A 56 0.35 6.65 -5.76
C LEU A 56 1.02 7.93 -5.28
N ARG A 57 0.25 8.92 -4.86
CA ARG A 57 0.77 10.24 -4.47
C ARG A 57 0.63 10.47 -2.98
N LEU A 58 1.75 10.74 -2.32
CA LEU A 58 1.84 10.96 -0.88
C LEU A 58 2.66 12.24 -0.62
N PRO A 59 2.52 12.83 0.59
CA PRO A 59 3.22 14.10 0.87
C PRO A 59 4.75 14.02 0.75
N ASP A 60 5.33 12.87 1.11
CA ASP A 60 6.78 12.68 1.13
C ASP A 60 7.28 11.76 0.01
N GLY A 61 6.48 11.58 -1.05
CA GLY A 61 6.93 10.82 -2.21
C GLY A 61 5.78 10.10 -2.92
N ASN A 62 6.11 9.00 -3.55
CA ASN A 62 5.21 8.30 -4.43
C ASN A 62 5.17 6.82 -4.04
N GLY A 63 4.00 6.20 -4.17
CA GLY A 63 3.80 4.79 -3.80
C GLY A 63 4.69 3.82 -4.56
N ILE A 64 5.09 4.16 -5.78
CA ILE A 64 6.04 3.35 -6.56
C ILE A 64 7.41 3.36 -5.86
N ASP A 65 7.82 4.49 -5.27
CA ASP A 65 9.06 4.56 -4.52
C ASP A 65 9.04 3.63 -3.32
N LEU A 66 7.90 3.53 -2.65
CA LEU A 66 7.72 2.58 -1.55
C LEU A 66 7.87 1.14 -2.03
N LEU A 67 7.23 0.79 -3.13
CA LEU A 67 7.33 -0.54 -3.71
C LEU A 67 8.76 -0.86 -4.13
N ARG A 68 9.43 0.10 -4.77
CA ARG A 68 10.82 -0.05 -5.18
C ARG A 68 11.73 -0.29 -3.98
N TRP A 69 11.53 0.50 -2.92
CA TRP A 69 12.27 0.32 -1.67
C TRP A 69 12.03 -1.07 -1.06
N MET A 70 10.78 -1.52 -1.03
CA MET A 70 10.43 -2.84 -0.49
C MET A 70 11.19 -3.94 -1.24
N ARG A 71 11.14 -3.93 -2.56
CA ARG A 71 11.77 -4.96 -3.38
C ARG A 71 13.29 -4.95 -3.24
N LYS A 72 13.87 -3.77 -3.14
CA LYS A 72 15.31 -3.61 -2.92
C LYS A 72 15.73 -4.18 -1.56
N GLU A 73 14.89 -4.07 -0.56
CA GLU A 73 15.13 -4.60 0.78
C GLU A 73 14.78 -6.09 0.90
N GLY A 74 14.36 -6.72 -0.19
CA GLY A 74 13.96 -8.12 -0.17
C GLY A 74 12.60 -8.36 0.45
N ARG A 75 11.79 -7.33 0.61
CA ARG A 75 10.46 -7.43 1.20
C ARG A 75 9.45 -7.71 0.11
N MET A 76 8.85 -8.89 0.13
CA MET A 76 8.01 -9.38 -0.95
C MET A 76 6.51 -9.37 -0.62
N GLN A 77 6.08 -8.59 0.36
CA GLN A 77 4.66 -8.47 0.70
C GLN A 77 3.87 -8.06 -0.55
N PRO A 78 2.67 -8.62 -0.73
CA PRO A 78 1.79 -8.19 -1.83
C PRO A 78 1.52 -6.69 -1.75
N PHE A 79 1.52 -6.04 -2.90
CA PHE A 79 1.39 -4.59 -3.01
C PHE A 79 0.32 -4.24 -4.02
N VAL A 80 -0.63 -3.40 -3.63
CA VAL A 80 -1.70 -2.91 -4.50
C VAL A 80 -1.61 -1.39 -4.54
N ILE A 81 -1.65 -0.82 -5.73
CA ILE A 81 -1.70 0.64 -5.89
C ILE A 81 -3.15 1.07 -6.13
N MET A 82 -3.59 2.09 -5.39
CA MET A 82 -4.86 2.76 -5.66
C MET A 82 -4.58 4.23 -5.95
N THR A 83 -5.23 4.79 -6.95
CA THR A 83 -4.92 6.16 -7.37
C THR A 83 -6.05 6.80 -8.15
N ASP A 84 -6.14 8.14 -8.05
CA ASP A 84 -6.98 8.96 -8.93
C ASP A 84 -6.33 9.17 -10.29
N TYR A 85 -5.04 8.84 -10.42
CA TYR A 85 -4.24 9.14 -11.60
C TYR A 85 -3.81 7.86 -12.30
N ALA A 86 -4.67 7.34 -13.16
CA ALA A 86 -4.37 6.12 -13.91
C ALA A 86 -3.48 6.48 -15.12
N GLU A 87 -2.19 6.31 -14.98
CA GLU A 87 -1.20 6.52 -16.05
C GLU A 87 -0.64 5.18 -16.49
N VAL A 88 -0.65 4.94 -17.80
CA VAL A 88 -0.23 3.65 -18.34
C VAL A 88 1.22 3.31 -17.97
N HIS A 89 2.14 4.27 -18.11
CA HIS A 89 3.55 3.98 -17.82
C HIS A 89 3.78 3.70 -16.32
N THR A 90 3.04 4.36 -15.45
CA THR A 90 3.13 4.12 -14.00
C THR A 90 2.58 2.74 -13.65
N ALA A 91 1.47 2.35 -14.27
CA ALA A 91 0.91 1.01 -14.10
C ALA A 91 1.89 -0.06 -14.55
N VAL A 92 2.50 0.12 -15.73
CA VAL A 92 3.48 -0.83 -16.26
C VAL A 92 4.69 -0.93 -15.32
N GLU A 93 5.21 0.20 -14.84
CA GLU A 93 6.33 0.19 -13.92
C GLU A 93 5.99 -0.56 -12.62
N SER A 94 4.81 -0.32 -12.06
CA SER A 94 4.39 -1.01 -10.83
C SER A 94 4.28 -2.51 -11.03
N MET A 95 3.75 -2.94 -12.17
CA MET A 95 3.64 -4.37 -12.49
C MET A 95 5.01 -5.01 -12.65
N LYS A 96 5.97 -4.32 -13.25
CA LYS A 96 7.35 -4.79 -13.37
C LYS A 96 8.02 -4.96 -12.02
N LEU A 97 7.65 -4.14 -11.04
CA LEU A 97 8.14 -4.23 -9.67
C LEU A 97 7.38 -5.26 -8.83
N GLY A 98 6.41 -5.93 -9.43
CA GLY A 98 5.65 -6.97 -8.76
C GLY A 98 4.43 -6.48 -8.01
N SER A 99 3.86 -5.33 -8.38
CA SER A 99 2.56 -4.92 -7.85
C SER A 99 1.50 -5.94 -8.25
N LEU A 100 0.66 -6.30 -7.30
CA LEU A 100 -0.40 -7.27 -7.54
C LEU A 100 -1.52 -6.68 -8.38
N ASP A 101 -1.82 -5.41 -8.18
CA ASP A 101 -2.89 -4.73 -8.91
C ASP A 101 -2.67 -3.21 -8.89
N TYR A 102 -3.43 -2.53 -9.75
CA TYR A 102 -3.38 -1.09 -9.90
C TYR A 102 -4.83 -0.62 -10.06
N ILE A 103 -5.40 -0.08 -8.97
CA ILE A 103 -6.83 0.18 -8.86
C ILE A 103 -7.12 1.68 -8.91
N PRO A 104 -7.98 2.17 -9.82
CA PRO A 104 -8.43 3.56 -9.78
C PRO A 104 -9.35 3.78 -8.57
N LYS A 105 -9.22 4.93 -7.99
CA LYS A 105 -10.12 5.32 -6.91
C LYS A 105 -11.53 5.62 -7.40
#